data_8813de6029b0e39fabae80daf9357321
#
_entry.id   8813de6029b0e39fabae80daf9357321
#
_cell.length_a   1.000
_cell.length_b   1.000
_cell.length_c   1.000
_cell.angle_alpha   90.00
_cell.angle_beta   90.00
_cell.angle_gamma   90.00
#
_symmetry.space_group_name_H-M   'P 1'
#
loop_
_entity.id
_entity.type
_entity.pdbx_description
1 polymer ?
#
loop_
_entity_poly.entity_id
_entity_poly.type
_entity_poly.pdbx_seq_one_letter_code
_entity_poly.pdbx_strand_id
1 'polypeptide(L)'
;MFRAKILVILVFMLSFSWINSLAQREDIRKLLKEKLRGIEETRPTVPQETVIQEIINAYKAKDYDRIVILEKKLSKLAELKPEEMLVLAEGLWLAGEADRAIDWAKRVASLRRETVDACRANFIVLSSLYLLERTKEAKNLKEELMGGFCGEVLATEIPFLEFLYEGKGFEGEIEKDQKLISHLLYAQFNYFLKKEKFAHAERTAYRYLALTGDYTQGGEFFFKLAEAYLAKGDRALAKRYYQLVISEWDLSKASFLSKFRLYQLAYERARGREPLPQRTYEDLLGYIIQIKSKYGSLPIAEEASALEFEIYYDLKIWERARISIKEFLSKYPESKRVQRAEELFCRVMVNLSKDLLEKKRLGAAQAVLTEDEELLQDKRCGEPFYLIGEVYFKNLAYLGSLGPYAKALLFGVNKDNKRDLLLKLSFIAFQKGEKSLFQELFSQLERSYKHEVSDNPYYLYLKAYQISASDLKGALSLFEKVRFLALPSYLKVDLINHIYRQAIARGNLGLAYDILKHLAFNAKESDYVLLLSLSFNRDPKLFEAVFAEALKKHPDSPGILLISALYYEKKGNLKESAKAWQRLSQQKSELASLGQRQKRIEELFDKARGLVY
;
A
#
# COMPACT_ATOMS: atom_id res chain seq x y z
N MET A 1 20.10 2.02 -25.05
CA MET A 1 19.51 2.39 -23.75
C MET A 1 18.65 1.28 -23.12
N PHE A 2 17.87 0.51 -23.87
CA PHE A 2 17.01 -0.57 -23.32
C PHE A 2 17.80 -1.76 -22.73
N ARG A 3 18.94 -2.14 -23.30
CA ARG A 3 19.80 -3.23 -22.79
C ARG A 3 20.50 -2.92 -21.46
N ALA A 4 20.82 -1.65 -21.20
CA ALA A 4 21.47 -1.25 -19.95
C ALA A 4 20.51 -1.28 -18.74
N LYS A 5 19.23 -0.93 -18.92
CA LYS A 5 18.23 -1.01 -17.84
C LYS A 5 17.84 -2.44 -17.46
N ILE A 6 17.88 -3.37 -18.42
CA ILE A 6 17.63 -4.80 -18.17
C ILE A 6 18.82 -5.41 -17.40
N LEU A 7 20.05 -4.96 -17.68
CA LEU A 7 21.24 -5.43 -16.96
C LEU A 7 21.24 -4.95 -15.50
N VAL A 8 20.76 -3.74 -15.23
CA VAL A 8 20.65 -3.21 -13.85
C VAL A 8 19.60 -3.98 -13.05
N ILE A 9 18.47 -4.36 -13.65
CA ILE A 9 17.44 -5.19 -12.97
C ILE A 9 17.97 -6.62 -12.75
N LEU A 10 18.73 -7.19 -13.69
CA LEU A 10 19.37 -8.50 -13.54
C LEU A 10 20.49 -8.48 -12.46
N VAL A 11 21.27 -7.42 -12.40
CA VAL A 11 22.30 -7.24 -11.35
C VAL A 11 21.63 -7.02 -9.99
N PHE A 12 20.49 -6.33 -9.91
CA PHE A 12 19.71 -6.21 -8.68
C PHE A 12 19.08 -7.54 -8.25
N MET A 13 18.59 -8.36 -9.18
CA MET A 13 18.06 -9.71 -8.87
C MET A 13 19.15 -10.70 -8.49
N LEU A 14 20.35 -10.61 -9.06
CA LEU A 14 21.49 -11.46 -8.71
C LEU A 14 22.11 -11.08 -7.35
N SER A 15 22.02 -9.81 -6.94
CA SER A 15 22.43 -9.40 -5.58
C SER A 15 21.46 -9.88 -4.49
N PHE A 16 20.22 -10.24 -4.83
CA PHE A 16 19.25 -10.79 -3.87
C PHE A 16 19.52 -12.25 -3.47
N SER A 17 20.20 -13.04 -4.31
CA SER A 17 20.61 -14.41 -3.93
C SER A 17 21.71 -14.44 -2.86
N TRP A 18 22.46 -13.34 -2.71
CA TRP A 18 23.51 -13.15 -1.70
C TRP A 18 22.99 -12.65 -0.35
N ILE A 19 21.76 -12.15 -0.27
CA ILE A 19 21.16 -11.58 0.95
C ILE A 19 20.64 -12.66 1.92
N ASN A 20 20.69 -13.93 1.56
CA ASN A 20 20.13 -15.01 2.37
C ASN A 20 21.11 -15.66 3.37
N SER A 21 22.33 -15.16 3.58
CA SER A 21 23.17 -15.59 4.68
C SER A 21 22.82 -14.81 5.97
N LEU A 22 22.64 -15.51 7.08
CA LEU A 22 22.30 -14.92 8.40
C LEU A 22 23.29 -13.85 8.85
N ALA A 23 24.57 -13.95 8.47
CA ALA A 23 25.63 -12.99 8.79
C ALA A 23 25.41 -11.62 8.10
N GLN A 24 24.98 -11.61 6.83
CA GLN A 24 24.69 -10.35 6.13
C GLN A 24 23.45 -9.62 6.67
N ARG A 25 22.48 -10.32 7.29
CA ARG A 25 21.33 -9.69 7.94
C ARG A 25 21.72 -8.89 9.18
N GLU A 26 22.71 -9.32 9.93
CA GLU A 26 23.22 -8.56 11.08
C GLU A 26 24.02 -7.33 10.65
N ASP A 27 24.85 -7.44 9.62
CA ASP A 27 25.63 -6.32 9.10
C ASP A 27 24.73 -5.25 8.45
N ILE A 28 23.70 -5.64 7.70
CA ILE A 28 22.71 -4.71 7.13
C ILE A 28 21.86 -4.06 8.22
N ARG A 29 21.47 -4.80 9.27
CA ARG A 29 20.77 -4.22 10.43
C ARG A 29 21.65 -3.23 11.19
N LYS A 30 22.94 -3.51 11.29
CA LYS A 30 23.92 -2.61 11.94
C LYS A 30 24.14 -1.34 11.12
N LEU A 31 24.29 -1.48 9.81
CA LEU A 31 24.44 -0.36 8.86
C LEU A 31 23.16 0.50 8.79
N LEU A 32 21.97 -0.13 8.81
CA LEU A 32 20.69 0.58 8.89
C LEU A 32 20.50 1.27 10.24
N LYS A 33 20.91 0.64 11.35
CA LYS A 33 20.90 1.29 12.68
C LYS A 33 21.87 2.47 12.75
N GLU A 34 23.06 2.37 12.16
CA GLU A 34 24.02 3.48 12.09
C GLU A 34 23.50 4.62 11.19
N LYS A 35 22.94 4.32 10.03
CA LYS A 35 22.30 5.34 9.18
C LYS A 35 21.04 5.95 9.81
N LEU A 36 20.22 5.15 10.50
CA LEU A 36 19.04 5.66 11.22
C LEU A 36 19.43 6.49 12.44
N ARG A 37 20.52 6.14 13.17
CA ARG A 37 21.07 7.02 14.21
C ARG A 37 21.56 8.35 13.63
N GLY A 38 22.26 8.34 12.49
CA GLY A 38 22.65 9.58 11.82
C GLY A 38 21.47 10.42 11.34
N ILE A 39 20.30 9.82 11.04
CA ILE A 39 19.06 10.53 10.68
C ILE A 39 18.32 11.03 11.93
N GLU A 40 18.37 10.30 13.06
CA GLU A 40 17.82 10.78 14.33
C GLU A 40 18.63 11.95 14.91
N GLU A 41 19.95 11.98 14.72
CA GLU A 41 20.81 13.09 15.11
C GLU A 41 20.69 14.31 14.19
N THR A 42 20.15 14.17 12.97
CA THR A 42 19.93 15.26 12.01
C THR A 42 18.46 15.67 11.86
N ARG A 43 17.58 15.35 12.82
CA ARG A 43 16.30 16.07 12.86
C ARG A 43 16.63 17.54 13.07
N PRO A 44 16.25 18.45 12.14
CA PRO A 44 16.48 19.85 12.35
C PRO A 44 15.72 20.24 13.65
N THR A 45 16.45 20.52 14.71
CA THR A 45 15.89 21.17 15.88
C THR A 45 15.34 22.48 15.39
N VAL A 46 14.01 22.63 15.39
CA VAL A 46 13.36 23.91 15.05
C VAL A 46 14.03 24.95 15.95
N PRO A 47 14.60 26.04 15.39
CA PRO A 47 15.26 27.04 16.20
C PRO A 47 14.32 27.50 17.32
N GLN A 48 14.80 27.59 18.54
CA GLN A 48 13.95 27.95 19.70
C GLN A 48 13.26 29.30 19.51
N GLU A 49 13.91 30.25 18.85
CA GLU A 49 13.32 31.53 18.44
C GLU A 49 12.05 31.35 17.61
N THR A 50 12.00 30.35 16.72
CA THR A 50 10.80 30.05 15.93
C THR A 50 9.65 29.54 16.82
N VAL A 51 9.94 28.69 17.81
CA VAL A 51 8.92 28.18 18.73
C VAL A 51 8.36 29.29 19.62
N ILE A 52 9.22 30.19 20.12
CA ILE A 52 8.82 31.35 20.92
C ILE A 52 7.92 32.27 20.10
N GLN A 53 8.31 32.56 18.86
CA GLN A 53 7.50 33.41 17.97
C GLN A 53 6.14 32.75 17.67
N GLU A 54 6.09 31.44 17.50
CA GLU A 54 4.83 30.72 17.33
C GLU A 54 3.96 30.78 18.61
N ILE A 55 4.53 30.72 19.82
CA ILE A 55 3.81 30.90 21.07
C ILE A 55 3.19 32.29 21.14
N ILE A 56 3.97 33.34 20.83
CA ILE A 56 3.47 34.73 20.81
C ILE A 56 2.34 34.89 19.79
N ASN A 57 2.47 34.29 18.61
CA ASN A 57 1.44 34.34 17.59
C ASN A 57 0.17 33.58 18.02
N ALA A 58 0.32 32.40 18.65
CA ALA A 58 -0.79 31.63 19.19
C ALA A 58 -1.52 32.41 20.29
N TYR A 59 -0.78 33.09 21.18
CA TYR A 59 -1.37 33.94 22.21
C TYR A 59 -2.18 35.10 21.62
N LYS A 60 -1.63 35.83 20.64
CA LYS A 60 -2.34 36.89 19.91
C LYS A 60 -3.59 36.39 19.20
N ALA A 61 -3.53 35.16 18.67
CA ALA A 61 -4.67 34.51 18.02
C ALA A 61 -5.68 33.90 19.01
N LYS A 62 -5.45 34.00 20.32
CA LYS A 62 -6.21 33.36 21.40
C LYS A 62 -6.30 31.82 21.26
N ASP A 63 -5.31 31.21 20.61
CA ASP A 63 -5.18 29.75 20.45
C ASP A 63 -4.32 29.18 21.59
N TYR A 64 -4.89 29.16 22.79
CA TYR A 64 -4.17 28.77 23.98
C TYR A 64 -3.85 27.28 24.03
N ASP A 65 -4.65 26.43 23.41
CA ASP A 65 -4.39 25.00 23.32
C ASP A 65 -3.12 24.70 22.50
N ARG A 66 -2.84 25.53 21.48
CA ARG A 66 -1.59 25.47 20.72
C ARG A 66 -0.36 25.82 21.59
N ILE A 67 -0.51 26.77 22.52
CA ILE A 67 0.57 27.12 23.47
C ILE A 67 0.96 25.91 24.32
N VAL A 68 -0.01 25.12 24.76
CA VAL A 68 0.22 23.89 25.54
C VAL A 68 1.06 22.87 24.77
N ILE A 69 0.87 22.78 23.44
CA ILE A 69 1.64 21.90 22.57
C ILE A 69 3.04 22.44 22.33
N LEU A 70 3.14 23.74 22.04
CA LEU A 70 4.41 24.40 21.73
C LEU A 70 5.35 24.46 22.93
N GLU A 71 4.82 24.66 24.14
CA GLU A 71 5.62 24.68 25.36
C GLU A 71 6.37 23.36 25.58
N LYS A 72 5.79 22.22 25.22
CA LYS A 72 6.47 20.91 25.27
C LYS A 72 7.67 20.79 24.33
N LYS A 73 7.72 21.64 23.30
CA LYS A 73 8.84 21.70 22.34
C LYS A 73 9.97 22.61 22.81
N LEU A 74 9.74 23.43 23.85
CA LEU A 74 10.79 24.26 24.44
C LEU A 74 11.77 23.35 25.18
N SER A 75 13.07 23.54 24.97
CA SER A 75 14.08 22.87 25.76
C SER A 75 14.06 23.43 27.20
N LYS A 76 14.39 22.59 28.18
CA LYS A 76 14.52 23.02 29.60
C LYS A 76 15.57 24.10 29.83
N LEU A 77 16.43 24.34 28.84
CA LEU A 77 17.55 25.29 28.85
C LEU A 77 17.25 26.56 28.01
N ALA A 78 15.99 26.78 27.58
CA ALA A 78 15.65 27.96 26.80
C ALA A 78 15.83 29.23 27.66
N GLU A 79 16.71 30.13 27.25
CA GLU A 79 16.82 31.46 27.79
C GLU A 79 15.67 32.34 27.25
N LEU A 80 14.52 32.27 27.92
CA LEU A 80 13.38 33.12 27.62
C LEU A 80 13.50 34.47 28.33
N LYS A 81 13.08 35.54 27.67
CA LYS A 81 12.93 36.84 28.31
C LYS A 81 11.74 36.82 29.29
N PRO A 82 11.77 37.62 30.35
CA PRO A 82 10.67 37.65 31.32
C PRO A 82 9.30 37.93 30.69
N GLU A 83 9.23 38.78 29.66
CA GLU A 83 8.00 39.07 28.91
C GLU A 83 7.48 37.82 28.15
N GLU A 84 8.37 37.05 27.57
CA GLU A 84 8.03 35.80 26.86
C GLU A 84 7.54 34.72 27.84
N MET A 85 8.19 34.63 29.01
CA MET A 85 7.75 33.75 30.10
C MET A 85 6.37 34.13 30.61
N LEU A 86 6.09 35.44 30.71
CA LEU A 86 4.78 35.93 31.16
C LEU A 86 3.67 35.57 30.16
N VAL A 87 3.92 35.79 28.87
CA VAL A 87 2.99 35.36 27.77
C VAL A 87 2.74 33.86 27.84
N LEU A 88 3.79 33.08 28.08
CA LEU A 88 3.66 31.64 28.21
C LEU A 88 2.87 31.23 29.45
N ALA A 89 3.15 31.82 30.61
CA ALA A 89 2.41 31.60 31.84
C ALA A 89 0.92 31.94 31.70
N GLU A 90 0.61 33.12 31.13
CA GLU A 90 -0.76 33.56 30.91
C GLU A 90 -1.49 32.66 29.88
N GLY A 91 -0.82 32.27 28.80
CA GLY A 91 -1.38 31.36 27.82
C GLY A 91 -1.69 29.96 28.38
N LEU A 92 -0.81 29.40 29.20
CA LEU A 92 -1.03 28.15 29.92
C LEU A 92 -2.17 28.24 30.93
N TRP A 93 -2.23 29.35 31.68
CA TRP A 93 -3.30 29.60 32.60
C TRP A 93 -4.66 29.70 31.92
N LEU A 94 -4.75 30.48 30.85
CA LEU A 94 -5.97 30.59 30.02
C LEU A 94 -6.35 29.25 29.35
N ALA A 95 -5.37 28.42 29.06
CA ALA A 95 -5.62 27.05 28.57
C ALA A 95 -6.09 26.09 29.68
N GLY A 96 -6.11 26.51 30.97
CA GLY A 96 -6.49 25.67 32.12
C GLY A 96 -5.38 24.75 32.62
N GLU A 97 -4.11 25.01 32.28
CA GLU A 97 -2.91 24.28 32.75
C GLU A 97 -2.33 24.94 33.98
N ALA A 98 -3.11 24.95 35.08
CA ALA A 98 -2.82 25.73 36.30
C ALA A 98 -1.46 25.40 36.90
N ASP A 99 -1.06 24.12 37.03
CA ASP A 99 0.23 23.73 37.62
C ASP A 99 1.41 24.28 36.80
N ARG A 100 1.35 24.13 35.47
CA ARG A 100 2.42 24.59 34.53
C ARG A 100 2.47 26.13 34.47
N ALA A 101 1.31 26.79 34.55
CA ALA A 101 1.24 28.24 34.62
C ALA A 101 1.94 28.78 35.91
N ILE A 102 1.77 28.12 37.05
CA ILE A 102 2.47 28.45 38.33
C ILE A 102 3.98 28.39 38.13
N ASP A 103 4.50 27.32 37.46
CA ASP A 103 5.94 27.14 37.30
C ASP A 103 6.58 28.28 36.52
N TRP A 104 5.96 28.68 35.40
CA TRP A 104 6.44 29.78 34.58
C TRP A 104 6.25 31.13 35.23
N ALA A 105 5.09 31.39 35.85
CA ALA A 105 4.80 32.63 36.52
C ALA A 105 5.74 32.89 37.71
N LYS A 106 6.06 31.86 38.51
CA LYS A 106 7.04 32.00 39.63
C LYS A 106 8.43 32.39 39.12
N ARG A 107 8.86 31.91 37.96
CA ARG A 107 10.13 32.32 37.36
C ARG A 107 10.14 33.81 37.02
N VAL A 108 9.05 34.33 36.42
CA VAL A 108 8.92 35.76 36.11
C VAL A 108 8.98 36.57 37.41
N ALA A 109 8.19 36.21 38.44
CA ALA A 109 8.14 36.90 39.71
C ALA A 109 9.50 36.92 40.43
N SER A 110 10.31 35.87 40.30
CA SER A 110 11.65 35.79 40.91
C SER A 110 12.68 36.68 40.19
N LEU A 111 12.57 36.86 38.87
CA LEU A 111 13.51 37.63 38.04
C LEU A 111 13.26 39.14 38.10
N ARG A 112 12.02 39.60 38.30
CA ARG A 112 11.60 40.99 38.25
C ARG A 112 10.80 41.38 39.50
N ARG A 113 11.44 41.45 40.63
CA ARG A 113 10.78 41.88 41.87
C ARG A 113 10.29 43.34 41.75
N GLU A 114 9.16 43.64 42.39
CA GLU A 114 8.56 44.99 42.46
C GLU A 114 8.30 45.63 41.08
N THR A 115 7.86 44.83 40.12
CA THR A 115 7.39 45.30 38.83
C THR A 115 5.96 44.89 38.56
N VAL A 116 5.28 45.59 37.66
CA VAL A 116 3.91 45.24 37.22
C VAL A 116 3.85 43.84 36.67
N ASP A 117 4.89 43.41 35.92
CA ASP A 117 4.97 42.06 35.35
C ASP A 117 5.07 40.99 36.44
N ALA A 118 5.82 41.27 37.53
CA ALA A 118 5.88 40.37 38.70
C ALA A 118 4.53 40.27 39.43
N CYS A 119 3.81 41.38 39.54
CA CYS A 119 2.48 41.38 40.15
C CYS A 119 1.48 40.60 39.29
N ARG A 120 1.50 40.77 37.96
CA ARG A 120 0.70 39.97 37.03
C ARG A 120 1.04 38.49 37.11
N ALA A 121 2.32 38.12 37.14
CA ALA A 121 2.76 36.76 37.33
C ALA A 121 2.27 36.17 38.66
N ASN A 122 2.41 36.89 39.75
CA ASN A 122 1.90 36.46 41.05
C ASN A 122 0.37 36.33 41.08
N PHE A 123 -0.36 37.17 40.34
CA PHE A 123 -1.81 37.02 40.16
C PHE A 123 -2.17 35.71 39.46
N ILE A 124 -1.41 35.32 38.40
CA ILE A 124 -1.57 34.03 37.74
C ILE A 124 -1.31 32.88 38.72
N VAL A 125 -0.27 32.99 39.56
CA VAL A 125 -0.01 32.01 40.63
C VAL A 125 -1.18 31.92 41.59
N LEU A 126 -1.65 33.05 42.11
CA LEU A 126 -2.73 33.12 43.07
C LEU A 126 -4.03 32.52 42.55
N SER A 127 -4.45 32.95 41.34
CA SER A 127 -5.65 32.41 40.70
C SER A 127 -5.54 30.92 40.37
N SER A 128 -4.36 30.44 39.97
CA SER A 128 -4.09 29.02 39.74
C SER A 128 -4.14 28.20 41.03
N LEU A 129 -3.64 28.73 42.13
CA LEU A 129 -3.73 28.09 43.45
C LEU A 129 -5.19 27.91 43.90
N TYR A 130 -6.05 28.91 43.68
CA TYR A 130 -7.49 28.77 43.92
C TYR A 130 -8.12 27.68 43.02
N LEU A 131 -7.79 27.63 41.73
CA LEU A 131 -8.27 26.58 40.83
C LEU A 131 -7.85 25.17 41.28
N LEU A 132 -6.64 25.04 41.82
CA LEU A 132 -6.09 23.78 42.34
C LEU A 132 -6.58 23.43 43.75
N GLU A 133 -7.46 24.25 44.35
CA GLU A 133 -7.97 24.09 45.74
C GLU A 133 -6.85 24.12 46.82
N ARG A 134 -5.69 24.73 46.50
CA ARG A 134 -4.53 24.90 47.39
C ARG A 134 -4.73 26.15 48.29
N THR A 135 -5.80 26.14 49.07
CA THR A 135 -6.32 27.31 49.77
C THR A 135 -5.35 27.92 50.80
N LYS A 136 -4.53 27.09 51.49
CA LYS A 136 -3.51 27.59 52.45
C LYS A 136 -2.43 28.40 51.75
N GLU A 137 -1.91 27.89 50.62
CA GLU A 137 -0.89 28.58 49.85
C GLU A 137 -1.44 29.85 49.20
N ALA A 138 -2.68 29.78 48.69
CA ALA A 138 -3.36 30.96 48.16
C ALA A 138 -3.51 32.07 49.19
N LYS A 139 -3.91 31.75 50.44
CA LYS A 139 -4.02 32.73 51.54
C LYS A 139 -2.67 33.35 51.87
N ASN A 140 -1.64 32.56 52.06
CA ASN A 140 -0.29 33.06 52.36
C ASN A 140 0.22 34.00 51.26
N LEU A 141 0.12 33.59 49.99
CA LEU A 141 0.53 34.43 48.85
C LEU A 141 -0.30 35.72 48.79
N LYS A 142 -1.59 35.65 49.02
CA LYS A 142 -2.47 36.82 49.05
C LYS A 142 -2.04 37.84 50.12
N GLU A 143 -1.80 37.38 51.35
CA GLU A 143 -1.33 38.24 52.47
C GLU A 143 0.00 38.91 52.11
N GLU A 144 0.93 38.16 51.49
CA GLU A 144 2.20 38.69 51.05
C GLU A 144 2.00 39.77 49.95
N LEU A 145 1.15 39.54 48.97
CA LEU A 145 0.89 40.47 47.88
C LEU A 145 0.22 41.75 48.35
N MET A 146 -0.77 41.62 49.24
CA MET A 146 -1.50 42.77 49.79
C MET A 146 -0.64 43.67 50.70
N GLY A 147 0.37 43.11 51.38
CA GLY A 147 1.33 43.85 52.20
C GLY A 147 2.46 44.53 51.44
N GLY A 148 2.58 44.34 50.10
CA GLY A 148 3.68 44.84 49.30
C GLY A 148 3.24 45.70 48.11
N PHE A 149 4.19 46.01 47.19
CA PHE A 149 3.98 46.81 45.97
C PHE A 149 2.81 46.24 45.12
N CYS A 150 2.61 44.94 45.08
CA CYS A 150 1.56 44.34 44.27
C CYS A 150 0.15 44.58 44.85
N GLY A 151 0.00 44.96 46.13
CA GLY A 151 -1.30 45.29 46.73
C GLY A 151 -1.99 46.47 46.05
N GLU A 152 -1.23 47.49 45.66
CA GLU A 152 -1.75 48.65 44.91
C GLU A 152 -2.05 48.28 43.46
N VAL A 153 -1.16 47.49 42.82
CA VAL A 153 -1.30 47.06 41.41
C VAL A 153 -2.48 46.12 41.19
N LEU A 154 -2.78 45.24 42.16
CA LEU A 154 -3.80 44.21 42.11
C LEU A 154 -5.01 44.52 43.04
N ALA A 155 -5.24 45.81 43.31
CA ALA A 155 -6.27 46.26 44.25
C ALA A 155 -7.71 45.84 43.86
N THR A 156 -7.97 45.62 42.57
CA THR A 156 -9.27 45.18 42.06
C THR A 156 -9.30 43.66 41.82
N GLU A 157 -8.16 43.12 41.37
CA GLU A 157 -8.04 41.72 40.96
C GLU A 157 -8.16 40.73 42.13
N ILE A 158 -7.54 41.05 43.26
CA ILE A 158 -7.56 40.17 44.45
C ILE A 158 -8.96 40.10 45.07
N PRO A 159 -9.68 41.21 45.32
CA PRO A 159 -11.07 41.17 45.80
C PRO A 159 -12.01 40.41 44.85
N PHE A 160 -11.80 40.48 43.56
CA PHE A 160 -12.61 39.73 42.62
C PHE A 160 -12.35 38.21 42.69
N LEU A 161 -11.10 37.79 42.93
CA LEU A 161 -10.81 36.38 43.21
C LEU A 161 -11.48 35.91 44.50
N GLU A 162 -11.49 36.72 45.56
CA GLU A 162 -12.19 36.41 46.81
C GLU A 162 -13.71 36.27 46.60
N PHE A 163 -14.29 37.14 45.79
CA PHE A 163 -15.69 37.02 45.39
C PHE A 163 -15.97 35.69 44.62
N LEU A 164 -15.13 35.34 43.68
CA LEU A 164 -15.33 34.12 42.88
C LEU A 164 -15.13 32.82 43.64
N TYR A 165 -14.14 32.79 44.53
CA TYR A 165 -13.70 31.53 45.17
C TYR A 165 -14.04 31.45 46.69
N GLU A 166 -14.12 32.57 47.37
CA GLU A 166 -14.42 32.63 48.81
C GLU A 166 -15.86 33.10 49.10
N GLY A 167 -16.61 33.55 48.09
CA GLY A 167 -17.99 34.03 48.25
C GLY A 167 -18.10 35.36 49.01
N LYS A 168 -17.02 36.14 49.08
CA LYS A 168 -17.02 37.47 49.72
C LYS A 168 -17.73 38.49 48.83
N GLY A 169 -18.27 39.56 49.43
CA GLY A 169 -18.86 40.65 48.65
C GLY A 169 -17.81 41.35 47.78
N PHE A 170 -18.18 41.73 46.55
CA PHE A 170 -17.34 42.51 45.66
C PHE A 170 -17.95 43.91 45.48
N GLU A 171 -17.20 44.92 45.87
CA GLU A 171 -17.63 46.33 45.80
C GLU A 171 -17.10 47.05 44.54
N GLY A 172 -16.39 46.35 43.63
CA GLY A 172 -15.83 46.88 42.41
C GLY A 172 -16.86 47.04 41.29
N GLU A 173 -16.58 47.93 40.34
CA GLU A 173 -17.41 48.13 39.13
C GLU A 173 -17.09 47.04 38.11
N ILE A 174 -17.95 46.00 38.01
CA ILE A 174 -17.79 44.87 37.08
C ILE A 174 -17.60 45.34 35.62
N GLU A 175 -18.22 46.47 35.25
CA GLU A 175 -18.13 47.03 33.90
C GLU A 175 -16.73 47.54 33.52
N LYS A 176 -15.93 47.98 34.50
CA LYS A 176 -14.55 48.46 34.26
C LYS A 176 -13.54 47.34 34.10
N ASP A 177 -13.83 46.20 34.73
CA ASP A 177 -12.91 45.04 34.83
C ASP A 177 -13.29 43.88 33.90
N GLN A 178 -14.13 44.13 32.90
CA GLN A 178 -14.64 43.06 31.99
C GLN A 178 -13.55 42.18 31.40
N LYS A 179 -12.38 42.72 31.06
CA LYS A 179 -11.26 41.95 30.49
C LYS A 179 -10.70 40.96 31.50
N LEU A 180 -10.50 41.39 32.73
CA LEU A 180 -10.01 40.55 33.83
C LEU A 180 -11.00 39.42 34.13
N ILE A 181 -12.27 39.76 34.29
CA ILE A 181 -13.38 38.83 34.55
C ILE A 181 -13.45 37.80 33.43
N SER A 182 -13.33 38.23 32.18
CA SER A 182 -13.31 37.36 31.01
C SER A 182 -12.16 36.37 31.09
N HIS A 183 -10.94 36.81 31.40
CA HIS A 183 -9.78 35.92 31.45
C HIS A 183 -9.90 34.91 32.60
N LEU A 184 -10.31 35.35 33.78
CA LEU A 184 -10.50 34.47 34.96
C LEU A 184 -11.53 33.36 34.70
N LEU A 185 -12.69 33.74 34.19
CA LEU A 185 -13.75 32.77 33.94
C LEU A 185 -13.39 31.85 32.74
N TYR A 186 -12.66 32.37 31.76
CA TYR A 186 -12.16 31.55 30.65
C TYR A 186 -11.14 30.52 31.15
N ALA A 187 -10.18 30.89 31.97
CA ALA A 187 -9.22 29.99 32.59
C ALA A 187 -9.91 28.94 33.48
N GLN A 188 -10.88 29.38 34.30
CA GLN A 188 -11.66 28.49 35.18
C GLN A 188 -12.46 27.47 34.33
N PHE A 189 -13.10 27.91 33.27
CA PHE A 189 -13.86 27.04 32.36
C PHE A 189 -12.96 25.97 31.76
N ASN A 190 -11.83 26.36 31.14
CA ASN A 190 -10.90 25.42 30.51
C ASN A 190 -10.27 24.44 31.51
N TYR A 191 -9.99 24.91 32.74
CA TYR A 191 -9.54 24.05 33.84
C TYR A 191 -10.58 22.97 34.19
N PHE A 192 -11.85 23.34 34.35
CA PHE A 192 -12.91 22.39 34.64
C PHE A 192 -13.16 21.41 33.48
N LEU A 193 -13.06 21.86 32.23
CA LEU A 193 -13.12 20.97 31.07
C LEU A 193 -12.02 19.92 31.13
N LYS A 194 -10.78 20.32 31.38
CA LYS A 194 -9.63 19.39 31.45
C LYS A 194 -9.71 18.42 32.61
N LYS A 195 -10.31 18.84 33.72
CA LYS A 195 -10.56 17.98 34.89
C LYS A 195 -11.86 17.17 34.76
N GLU A 196 -12.51 17.19 33.61
CA GLU A 196 -13.79 16.53 33.33
C GLU A 196 -14.93 16.91 34.30
N LYS A 197 -14.80 18.07 34.99
CA LYS A 197 -15.83 18.65 35.86
C LYS A 197 -16.85 19.44 35.04
N PHE A 198 -17.55 18.77 34.09
CA PHE A 198 -18.38 19.44 33.05
C PHE A 198 -19.52 20.30 33.61
N ALA A 199 -20.16 19.87 34.70
CA ALA A 199 -21.19 20.68 35.36
C ALA A 199 -20.65 22.00 35.91
N HIS A 200 -19.38 22.02 36.35
CA HIS A 200 -18.71 23.25 36.81
C HIS A 200 -18.32 24.12 35.62
N ALA A 201 -17.84 23.51 34.55
CA ALA A 201 -17.53 24.23 33.30
C ALA A 201 -18.79 24.90 32.74
N GLU A 202 -19.92 24.20 32.69
CA GLU A 202 -21.21 24.74 32.27
C GLU A 202 -21.65 25.93 33.13
N ARG A 203 -21.61 25.78 34.43
CA ARG A 203 -21.91 26.91 35.35
C ARG A 203 -20.99 28.09 35.13
N THR A 204 -19.71 27.87 34.86
CA THR A 204 -18.75 28.91 34.58
C THR A 204 -19.07 29.63 33.25
N ALA A 205 -19.50 28.91 32.23
CA ALA A 205 -19.96 29.51 30.97
C ALA A 205 -21.19 30.41 31.17
N TYR A 206 -22.21 29.97 31.91
CA TYR A 206 -23.35 30.81 32.25
C TYR A 206 -22.95 32.03 33.08
N ARG A 207 -22.06 31.86 34.07
CA ARG A 207 -21.53 32.98 34.89
C ARG A 207 -20.76 33.98 34.02
N TYR A 208 -19.98 33.49 33.04
CA TYR A 208 -19.32 34.36 32.07
C TYR A 208 -20.33 35.26 31.34
N LEU A 209 -21.35 34.66 30.73
CA LEU A 209 -22.37 35.42 30.02
C LEU A 209 -23.09 36.43 30.90
N ALA A 210 -23.42 36.04 32.14
CA ALA A 210 -24.13 36.90 33.09
C ALA A 210 -23.28 38.10 33.56
N LEU A 211 -22.00 37.92 33.77
CA LEU A 211 -21.11 38.96 34.32
C LEU A 211 -20.50 39.86 33.25
N THR A 212 -20.23 39.31 32.05
CA THR A 212 -19.55 40.09 31.00
C THR A 212 -20.52 40.70 29.99
N GLY A 213 -21.72 40.16 29.84
CA GLY A 213 -22.63 40.51 28.75
C GLY A 213 -22.08 40.21 27.35
N ASP A 214 -20.93 39.55 27.24
CA ASP A 214 -20.28 39.21 25.99
C ASP A 214 -20.84 37.91 25.41
N TYR A 215 -21.96 38.03 24.71
CA TYR A 215 -22.58 36.89 24.04
C TYR A 215 -21.76 36.39 22.87
N THR A 216 -20.79 37.14 22.34
CA THR A 216 -20.00 36.71 21.16
C THR A 216 -19.12 35.51 21.47
N GLN A 217 -18.58 35.43 22.68
CA GLN A 217 -17.77 34.33 23.18
C GLN A 217 -18.61 33.11 23.63
N GLY A 218 -19.91 33.30 23.89
CA GLY A 218 -20.78 32.24 24.40
C GLY A 218 -20.79 31.01 23.52
N GLY A 219 -20.88 31.19 22.21
CA GLY A 219 -20.82 30.10 21.25
C GLY A 219 -19.56 29.25 21.34
N GLU A 220 -18.42 29.86 21.65
CA GLU A 220 -17.15 29.12 21.82
C GLU A 220 -17.14 28.26 23.09
N PHE A 221 -17.65 28.77 24.20
CA PHE A 221 -17.77 28.00 25.44
C PHE A 221 -18.63 26.73 25.25
N PHE A 222 -19.82 26.89 24.66
CA PHE A 222 -20.72 25.76 24.45
C PHE A 222 -20.25 24.82 23.37
N PHE A 223 -19.53 25.30 22.36
CA PHE A 223 -18.85 24.44 21.40
C PHE A 223 -17.77 23.59 22.06
N LYS A 224 -16.89 24.18 22.89
CA LYS A 224 -15.87 23.45 23.65
C LYS A 224 -16.49 22.42 24.62
N LEU A 225 -17.60 22.78 25.26
CA LEU A 225 -18.33 21.85 26.13
C LEU A 225 -18.89 20.66 25.32
N ALA A 226 -19.43 20.92 24.12
CA ALA A 226 -19.89 19.87 23.23
C ALA A 226 -18.75 18.94 22.78
N GLU A 227 -17.57 19.50 22.44
CA GLU A 227 -16.36 18.72 22.10
C GLU A 227 -15.91 17.83 23.30
N ALA A 228 -15.97 18.35 24.52
CA ALA A 228 -15.63 17.60 25.72
C ALA A 228 -16.60 16.43 25.99
N TYR A 229 -17.90 16.63 25.82
CA TYR A 229 -18.89 15.55 25.89
C TYR A 229 -18.70 14.53 24.76
N LEU A 230 -18.37 14.98 23.55
CA LEU A 230 -18.06 14.09 22.44
C LEU A 230 -16.84 13.22 22.72
N ALA A 231 -15.77 13.80 23.27
CA ALA A 231 -14.56 13.08 23.68
C ALA A 231 -14.83 12.02 24.76
N LYS A 232 -15.75 12.32 25.68
CA LYS A 232 -16.23 11.37 26.71
C LYS A 232 -17.14 10.26 26.15
N GLY A 233 -17.59 10.38 24.91
CA GLY A 233 -18.49 9.44 24.27
C GLY A 233 -19.99 9.76 24.44
N ASP A 234 -20.33 10.84 25.15
CA ASP A 234 -21.74 11.29 25.28
C ASP A 234 -22.18 12.08 24.03
N ARG A 235 -22.45 11.32 22.97
CA ARG A 235 -22.90 11.88 21.70
C ARG A 235 -24.25 12.61 21.79
N ALA A 236 -25.11 12.24 22.76
CA ALA A 236 -26.42 12.84 22.89
C ALA A 236 -26.33 14.27 23.45
N LEU A 237 -25.56 14.47 24.52
CA LEU A 237 -25.30 15.78 25.07
C LEU A 237 -24.48 16.65 24.11
N ALA A 238 -23.42 16.11 23.52
CA ALA A 238 -22.64 16.83 22.51
C ALA A 238 -23.53 17.38 21.39
N LYS A 239 -24.44 16.56 20.84
CA LYS A 239 -25.39 16.97 19.80
C LYS A 239 -26.29 18.12 20.27
N ARG A 240 -26.82 18.07 21.51
CA ARG A 240 -27.65 19.13 22.07
C ARG A 240 -26.90 20.45 22.16
N TYR A 241 -25.66 20.44 22.64
CA TYR A 241 -24.85 21.65 22.71
C TYR A 241 -24.46 22.20 21.32
N TYR A 242 -24.14 21.33 20.34
CA TYR A 242 -23.92 21.80 18.96
C TYR A 242 -25.20 22.45 18.39
N GLN A 243 -26.38 21.89 18.66
CA GLN A 243 -27.65 22.46 18.22
C GLN A 243 -27.92 23.80 18.89
N LEU A 244 -27.64 23.93 20.20
CA LEU A 244 -27.75 25.20 20.93
C LEU A 244 -26.83 26.26 20.31
N VAL A 245 -25.56 25.91 20.01
CA VAL A 245 -24.61 26.85 19.39
C VAL A 245 -25.11 27.31 18.00
N ILE A 246 -25.74 26.42 17.24
CA ILE A 246 -26.28 26.74 15.93
C ILE A 246 -27.51 27.66 16.03
N SER A 247 -28.39 27.45 17.02
CA SER A 247 -29.60 28.27 17.19
C SER A 247 -29.29 29.67 17.74
N GLU A 248 -28.38 29.78 18.68
CA GLU A 248 -28.12 31.04 19.39
C GLU A 248 -26.99 31.88 18.77
N TRP A 249 -26.04 31.26 18.06
CA TRP A 249 -24.86 31.92 17.47
C TRP A 249 -24.66 31.59 15.99
N ASP A 250 -25.69 31.60 15.18
CA ASP A 250 -25.71 31.08 13.80
C ASP A 250 -24.56 31.55 12.90
N LEU A 251 -24.17 32.81 12.98
CA LEU A 251 -23.10 33.39 12.15
C LEU A 251 -21.69 33.25 12.73
N SER A 252 -21.55 32.62 13.90
CA SER A 252 -20.26 32.46 14.57
C SER A 252 -19.40 31.34 13.96
N LYS A 253 -18.09 31.42 14.21
CA LYS A 253 -17.14 30.32 13.96
C LYS A 253 -17.60 29.04 14.67
N ALA A 254 -18.05 29.16 15.91
CA ALA A 254 -18.53 28.03 16.72
C ALA A 254 -19.74 27.33 16.08
N SER A 255 -20.69 28.11 15.53
CA SER A 255 -21.83 27.55 14.79
C SER A 255 -21.40 26.80 13.54
N PHE A 256 -20.49 27.40 12.77
CA PHE A 256 -19.94 26.73 11.57
C PHE A 256 -19.28 25.39 11.91
N LEU A 257 -18.45 25.34 12.95
CA LEU A 257 -17.81 24.11 13.42
C LEU A 257 -18.84 23.12 13.99
N SER A 258 -19.88 23.60 14.69
CA SER A 258 -20.97 22.76 15.21
C SER A 258 -21.78 22.10 14.08
N LYS A 259 -22.05 22.84 12.98
CA LYS A 259 -22.70 22.27 11.78
C LYS A 259 -21.85 21.14 11.19
N PHE A 260 -20.54 21.37 11.01
CA PHE A 260 -19.61 20.32 10.57
C PHE A 260 -19.66 19.09 11.47
N ARG A 261 -19.61 19.26 12.79
CA ARG A 261 -19.67 18.13 13.75
C ARG A 261 -20.98 17.35 13.65
N LEU A 262 -22.10 18.00 13.45
CA LEU A 262 -23.38 17.31 13.29
C LEU A 262 -23.40 16.47 11.99
N TYR A 263 -22.87 16.99 10.87
CA TYR A 263 -22.74 16.24 9.62
C TYR A 263 -21.76 15.06 9.79
N GLN A 264 -20.64 15.26 10.48
CA GLN A 264 -19.68 14.19 10.80
C GLN A 264 -20.35 13.08 11.60
N LEU A 265 -21.08 13.42 12.68
CA LEU A 265 -21.79 12.43 13.50
C LEU A 265 -22.88 11.70 12.73
N ALA A 266 -23.56 12.37 11.78
CA ALA A 266 -24.52 11.74 10.90
C ALA A 266 -23.84 10.73 9.96
N TYR A 267 -22.71 11.10 9.38
CA TYR A 267 -21.91 10.23 8.53
C TYR A 267 -21.41 8.99 9.29
N GLU A 268 -20.79 9.19 10.47
CA GLU A 268 -20.30 8.07 11.31
C GLU A 268 -21.41 7.10 11.70
N ARG A 269 -22.62 7.60 11.98
CA ARG A 269 -23.78 6.76 12.32
C ARG A 269 -24.27 5.95 11.12
N ALA A 270 -24.28 6.53 9.94
CA ALA A 270 -24.76 5.90 8.70
C ALA A 270 -23.75 4.91 8.12
N ARG A 271 -22.48 5.12 8.40
CA ARG A 271 -21.39 4.32 7.84
C ARG A 271 -21.59 2.82 8.12
N GLY A 272 -21.57 2.01 7.05
CA GLY A 272 -21.76 0.56 7.13
C GLY A 272 -23.22 0.10 7.35
N ARG A 273 -24.20 1.00 7.33
CA ARG A 273 -25.63 0.70 7.45
C ARG A 273 -26.38 1.13 6.19
N GLU A 274 -26.79 2.39 6.16
CA GLU A 274 -27.53 2.97 5.02
C GLU A 274 -26.76 4.16 4.47
N PRO A 275 -26.64 4.29 3.13
CA PRO A 275 -25.98 5.44 2.54
C PRO A 275 -26.78 6.72 2.87
N LEU A 276 -26.05 7.78 3.23
CA LEU A 276 -26.64 9.10 3.39
C LEU A 276 -27.12 9.64 2.04
N PRO A 277 -28.11 10.56 2.03
CA PRO A 277 -28.45 11.30 0.83
C PRO A 277 -27.21 12.00 0.24
N GLN A 278 -27.11 12.00 -1.09
CA GLN A 278 -25.96 12.60 -1.79
C GLN A 278 -25.68 14.03 -1.34
N ARG A 279 -26.72 14.84 -1.16
CA ARG A 279 -26.61 16.21 -0.67
C ARG A 279 -25.89 16.31 0.68
N THR A 280 -26.08 15.34 1.58
CA THR A 280 -25.39 15.33 2.88
C THR A 280 -23.88 15.14 2.72
N TYR A 281 -23.45 14.32 1.76
CA TYR A 281 -22.03 14.18 1.44
C TYR A 281 -21.45 15.47 0.82
N GLU A 282 -22.20 16.10 -0.08
CA GLU A 282 -21.79 17.36 -0.71
C GLU A 282 -21.66 18.49 0.32
N ASP A 283 -22.63 18.63 1.21
CA ASP A 283 -22.60 19.60 2.30
C ASP A 283 -21.39 19.35 3.21
N LEU A 284 -21.17 18.10 3.62
CA LEU A 284 -20.06 17.71 4.49
C LEU A 284 -18.70 17.99 3.83
N LEU A 285 -18.52 17.63 2.55
CA LEU A 285 -17.32 17.96 1.79
C LEU A 285 -17.12 19.46 1.66
N GLY A 286 -18.22 20.23 1.49
CA GLY A 286 -18.18 21.70 1.49
C GLY A 286 -17.65 22.28 2.81
N TYR A 287 -18.10 21.74 3.95
CA TYR A 287 -17.54 22.13 5.26
C TYR A 287 -16.06 21.75 5.41
N ILE A 288 -15.67 20.55 4.98
CA ILE A 288 -14.29 20.08 5.02
C ILE A 288 -13.36 21.02 4.24
N ILE A 289 -13.73 21.40 3.01
CA ILE A 289 -12.94 22.34 2.19
C ILE A 289 -12.76 23.67 2.90
N GLN A 290 -13.84 24.21 3.49
CA GLN A 290 -13.77 25.48 4.22
C GLN A 290 -12.92 25.38 5.50
N ILE A 291 -12.99 24.25 6.22
CA ILE A 291 -12.15 24.01 7.41
C ILE A 291 -10.68 23.95 7.01
N LYS A 292 -10.34 23.19 5.97
CA LYS A 292 -8.96 23.08 5.47
C LYS A 292 -8.40 24.46 5.05
N SER A 293 -9.21 25.31 4.44
CA SER A 293 -8.78 26.62 3.94
C SER A 293 -8.72 27.70 5.03
N LYS A 294 -9.76 27.81 5.88
CA LYS A 294 -9.88 28.89 6.86
C LYS A 294 -9.27 28.53 8.23
N TYR A 295 -9.28 27.25 8.60
CA TYR A 295 -8.91 26.78 9.94
C TYR A 295 -7.79 25.72 9.88
N GLY A 296 -6.96 25.75 8.83
CA GLY A 296 -5.93 24.73 8.57
C GLY A 296 -4.88 24.54 9.67
N SER A 297 -4.74 25.51 10.59
CA SER A 297 -3.87 25.42 11.77
C SER A 297 -4.52 24.75 12.98
N LEU A 298 -5.84 24.59 12.98
CA LEU A 298 -6.56 23.99 14.11
C LEU A 298 -6.57 22.46 14.03
N PRO A 299 -6.62 21.75 15.18
CA PRO A 299 -6.69 20.27 15.21
C PRO A 299 -7.87 19.70 14.39
N ILE A 300 -8.98 20.42 14.33
CA ILE A 300 -10.16 20.02 13.55
C ILE A 300 -9.87 19.90 12.06
N ALA A 301 -8.86 20.60 11.53
CA ALA A 301 -8.47 20.51 10.12
C ALA A 301 -7.80 19.17 9.78
N GLU A 302 -7.06 18.59 10.73
CA GLU A 302 -6.53 17.22 10.60
C GLU A 302 -7.67 16.21 10.54
N GLU A 303 -8.65 16.34 11.43
CA GLU A 303 -9.82 15.45 11.45
C GLU A 303 -10.65 15.58 10.17
N ALA A 304 -10.87 16.81 9.70
CA ALA A 304 -11.59 17.09 8.46
C ALA A 304 -10.87 16.49 7.25
N SER A 305 -9.54 16.62 7.20
CA SER A 305 -8.72 16.03 6.13
C SER A 305 -8.77 14.50 6.14
N ALA A 306 -8.79 13.89 7.33
CA ALA A 306 -8.94 12.44 7.46
C ALA A 306 -10.35 11.99 7.03
N LEU A 307 -11.38 12.74 7.40
CA LEU A 307 -12.75 12.44 7.00
C LEU A 307 -12.95 12.56 5.48
N GLU A 308 -12.27 13.50 4.82
CA GLU A 308 -12.34 13.70 3.38
C GLU A 308 -11.99 12.44 2.59
N PHE A 309 -10.84 11.83 2.87
CA PHE A 309 -10.44 10.63 2.15
C PHE A 309 -11.32 9.42 2.50
N GLU A 310 -11.85 9.34 3.72
CA GLU A 310 -12.79 8.28 4.08
C GLU A 310 -14.12 8.41 3.32
N ILE A 311 -14.64 9.64 3.17
CA ILE A 311 -15.85 9.90 2.36
C ILE A 311 -15.61 9.54 0.90
N TYR A 312 -14.52 9.98 0.29
CA TYR A 312 -14.22 9.63 -1.10
C TYR A 312 -14.04 8.12 -1.29
N TYR A 313 -13.47 7.43 -0.28
CA TYR A 313 -13.35 5.98 -0.29
C TYR A 313 -14.74 5.29 -0.27
N ASP A 314 -15.62 5.71 0.64
CA ASP A 314 -16.96 5.14 0.79
C ASP A 314 -17.84 5.42 -0.45
N LEU A 315 -17.66 6.59 -1.08
CA LEU A 315 -18.30 6.96 -2.35
C LEU A 315 -17.65 6.30 -3.58
N LYS A 316 -16.58 5.53 -3.41
CA LYS A 316 -15.80 4.88 -4.49
C LYS A 316 -15.23 5.88 -5.51
N ILE A 317 -14.97 7.12 -5.10
CA ILE A 317 -14.32 8.15 -5.93
C ILE A 317 -12.80 8.01 -5.74
N TRP A 318 -12.25 6.94 -6.32
CA TRP A 318 -10.90 6.45 -6.03
C TRP A 318 -9.80 7.48 -6.27
N GLU A 319 -9.89 8.26 -7.36
CA GLU A 319 -8.88 9.27 -7.69
C GLU A 319 -8.86 10.40 -6.66
N ARG A 320 -10.03 10.87 -6.20
CA ARG A 320 -10.13 11.88 -5.15
C ARG A 320 -9.64 11.34 -3.81
N ALA A 321 -9.99 10.08 -3.49
CA ALA A 321 -9.48 9.41 -2.29
C ALA A 321 -7.93 9.33 -2.31
N ARG A 322 -7.34 8.95 -3.45
CA ARG A 322 -5.88 8.91 -3.66
C ARG A 322 -5.22 10.26 -3.35
N ILE A 323 -5.72 11.31 -3.97
CA ILE A 323 -5.17 12.66 -3.82
C ILE A 323 -5.29 13.14 -2.37
N SER A 324 -6.47 13.01 -1.75
CA SER A 324 -6.69 13.46 -0.37
C SER A 324 -5.89 12.67 0.67
N ILE A 325 -5.63 11.37 0.45
CA ILE A 325 -4.72 10.60 1.30
C ILE A 325 -3.29 11.12 1.19
N LYS A 326 -2.79 11.36 -0.03
CA LYS A 326 -1.43 11.90 -0.25
C LYS A 326 -1.26 13.26 0.43
N GLU A 327 -2.23 14.16 0.28
CA GLU A 327 -2.24 15.45 0.97
C GLU A 327 -2.22 15.29 2.49
N PHE A 328 -3.02 14.36 3.02
CA PHE A 328 -3.06 14.08 4.45
C PHE A 328 -1.72 13.57 4.99
N LEU A 329 -1.12 12.57 4.32
CA LEU A 329 0.18 11.99 4.72
C LEU A 329 1.30 13.03 4.67
N SER A 330 1.29 13.92 3.67
CA SER A 330 2.26 15.01 3.56
C SER A 330 2.09 16.07 4.66
N LYS A 331 0.85 16.45 4.98
CA LYS A 331 0.56 17.55 5.89
C LYS A 331 0.59 17.14 7.37
N TYR A 332 0.24 15.90 7.68
CA TYR A 332 0.09 15.39 9.04
C TYR A 332 0.88 14.08 9.29
N PRO A 333 2.20 14.08 9.08
CA PRO A 333 3.01 12.85 9.16
C PRO A 333 3.06 12.23 10.58
N GLU A 334 2.79 13.03 11.63
CA GLU A 334 2.78 12.57 13.02
C GLU A 334 1.37 12.24 13.54
N SER A 335 0.35 12.29 12.67
CA SER A 335 -1.03 11.98 13.05
C SER A 335 -1.19 10.53 13.47
N LYS A 336 -2.00 10.31 14.51
CA LYS A 336 -2.41 8.95 14.90
C LYS A 336 -3.19 8.20 13.81
N ARG A 337 -3.65 8.92 12.79
CA ARG A 337 -4.44 8.38 11.66
C ARG A 337 -3.58 8.00 10.45
N VAL A 338 -2.26 8.22 10.49
CA VAL A 338 -1.34 7.89 9.40
C VAL A 338 -1.43 6.43 9.01
N GLN A 339 -1.36 5.51 9.96
CA GLN A 339 -1.48 4.07 9.67
C GLN A 339 -2.78 3.74 8.92
N ARG A 340 -3.89 4.34 9.35
CA ARG A 340 -5.19 4.13 8.69
C ARG A 340 -5.21 4.70 7.27
N ALA A 341 -4.62 5.88 7.06
CA ALA A 341 -4.50 6.49 5.74
C ALA A 341 -3.65 5.63 4.79
N GLU A 342 -2.54 5.07 5.27
CA GLU A 342 -1.68 4.15 4.52
C GLU A 342 -2.39 2.85 4.12
N GLU A 343 -3.13 2.23 5.04
CA GLU A 343 -3.94 1.05 4.75
C GLU A 343 -5.00 1.34 3.68
N LEU A 344 -5.67 2.50 3.79
CA LEU A 344 -6.66 2.92 2.81
C LEU A 344 -6.02 3.27 1.48
N PHE A 345 -4.84 3.89 1.47
CA PHE A 345 -4.11 4.17 0.23
C PHE A 345 -3.90 2.92 -0.61
N CYS A 346 -3.40 1.84 0.00
CA CYS A 346 -3.22 0.57 -0.71
C CYS A 346 -4.53 0.05 -1.29
N ARG A 347 -5.62 0.09 -0.52
CA ARG A 347 -6.95 -0.34 -0.99
C ARG A 347 -7.49 0.53 -2.12
N VAL A 348 -7.30 1.85 -2.02
CA VAL A 348 -7.67 2.82 -3.06
C VAL A 348 -6.91 2.52 -4.34
N MET A 349 -5.61 2.29 -4.27
CA MET A 349 -4.77 2.00 -5.45
C MET A 349 -5.16 0.68 -6.14
N VAL A 350 -5.51 -0.35 -5.35
CA VAL A 350 -6.05 -1.61 -5.89
C VAL A 350 -7.38 -1.37 -6.63
N ASN A 351 -8.31 -0.63 -5.99
CA ASN A 351 -9.63 -0.39 -6.57
C ASN A 351 -9.57 0.55 -7.79
N LEU A 352 -8.73 1.58 -7.74
CA LEU A 352 -8.48 2.48 -8.87
C LEU A 352 -7.90 1.71 -10.06
N SER A 353 -6.91 0.84 -9.80
CA SER A 353 -6.34 0.00 -10.85
C SER A 353 -7.39 -0.92 -11.46
N LYS A 354 -8.24 -1.57 -10.65
CA LYS A 354 -9.34 -2.40 -11.14
C LYS A 354 -10.31 -1.60 -12.02
N ASP A 355 -10.78 -0.45 -11.55
CA ASP A 355 -11.71 0.42 -12.27
C ASP A 355 -11.12 0.86 -13.63
N LEU A 356 -9.84 1.26 -13.65
CA LEU A 356 -9.16 1.65 -14.90
C LEU A 356 -8.98 0.47 -15.86
N LEU A 357 -8.67 -0.72 -15.35
CA LEU A 357 -8.50 -1.93 -16.16
C LEU A 357 -9.84 -2.44 -16.71
N GLU A 358 -10.92 -2.39 -15.94
CA GLU A 358 -12.28 -2.70 -16.39
C GLU A 358 -12.73 -1.76 -17.51
N LYS A 359 -12.36 -0.49 -17.43
CA LYS A 359 -12.57 0.54 -18.48
C LYS A 359 -11.57 0.41 -19.65
N LYS A 360 -10.73 -0.63 -19.70
CA LYS A 360 -9.69 -0.87 -20.70
C LYS A 360 -8.65 0.25 -20.80
N ARG A 361 -8.38 0.97 -19.72
CA ARG A 361 -7.45 2.10 -19.62
C ARG A 361 -6.11 1.68 -19.01
N LEU A 362 -5.47 0.66 -19.58
CA LEU A 362 -4.21 0.10 -19.06
C LEU A 362 -3.11 1.15 -18.92
N GLY A 363 -2.94 2.04 -19.91
CA GLY A 363 -1.93 3.11 -19.85
C GLY A 363 -2.15 4.09 -18.70
N ALA A 364 -3.42 4.44 -18.42
CA ALA A 364 -3.76 5.29 -17.28
C ALA A 364 -3.46 4.59 -15.94
N ALA A 365 -3.78 3.29 -15.82
CA ALA A 365 -3.43 2.52 -14.63
C ALA A 365 -1.91 2.48 -14.39
N GLN A 366 -1.12 2.28 -15.44
CA GLN A 366 0.34 2.31 -15.35
C GLN A 366 0.88 3.69 -14.97
N ALA A 367 0.34 4.77 -15.54
CA ALA A 367 0.76 6.14 -15.23
C ALA A 367 0.55 6.47 -13.74
N VAL A 368 -0.63 6.15 -13.20
CA VAL A 368 -0.95 6.36 -11.78
C VAL A 368 0.01 5.57 -10.86
N LEU A 369 0.31 4.30 -11.20
CA LEU A 369 1.24 3.50 -10.39
C LEU A 369 2.69 3.99 -10.48
N THR A 370 3.08 4.57 -11.62
CA THR A 370 4.42 5.16 -11.78
C THR A 370 4.55 6.46 -10.99
N GLU A 371 3.49 7.27 -10.94
CA GLU A 371 3.46 8.51 -10.15
C GLU A 371 3.63 8.24 -8.65
N ASP A 372 3.03 7.16 -8.15
CA ASP A 372 3.01 6.84 -6.73
C ASP A 372 3.96 5.67 -6.36
N GLU A 373 4.91 5.32 -7.23
CA GLU A 373 5.74 4.13 -7.07
C GLU A 373 6.52 4.11 -5.75
N GLU A 374 7.11 5.23 -5.36
CA GLU A 374 7.87 5.34 -4.10
C GLU A 374 6.97 5.08 -2.89
N LEU A 375 5.78 5.70 -2.85
CA LEU A 375 4.83 5.52 -1.77
C LEU A 375 4.29 4.08 -1.73
N LEU A 376 4.04 3.47 -2.89
CA LEU A 376 3.61 2.06 -2.98
C LEU A 376 4.68 1.09 -2.50
N GLN A 377 5.95 1.39 -2.76
CA GLN A 377 7.08 0.61 -2.26
C GLN A 377 7.20 0.72 -0.75
N ASP A 378 7.20 1.94 -0.20
CA ASP A 378 7.29 2.20 1.23
C ASP A 378 6.17 1.51 2.02
N LYS A 379 4.96 1.52 1.49
CA LYS A 379 3.78 0.92 2.13
C LYS A 379 3.55 -0.54 1.78
N ARG A 380 4.46 -1.15 1.01
CA ARG A 380 4.41 -2.55 0.59
C ARG A 380 3.11 -2.92 -0.14
N CYS A 381 2.71 -2.09 -1.09
CA CYS A 381 1.48 -2.21 -1.87
C CYS A 381 1.75 -2.79 -3.27
N GLY A 382 2.06 -4.06 -3.39
CA GLY A 382 2.36 -4.72 -4.67
C GLY A 382 1.15 -5.16 -5.49
N GLU A 383 -0.03 -5.26 -4.88
CA GLU A 383 -1.22 -5.80 -5.55
C GLU A 383 -1.69 -5.03 -6.78
N PRO A 384 -1.63 -3.70 -6.85
CA PRO A 384 -1.96 -2.98 -8.08
C PRO A 384 -1.08 -3.39 -9.28
N PHE A 385 0.21 -3.63 -9.03
CA PHE A 385 1.14 -4.12 -10.07
C PHE A 385 0.84 -5.56 -10.49
N TYR A 386 0.43 -6.42 -9.54
CA TYR A 386 -0.04 -7.75 -9.85
C TYR A 386 -1.21 -7.72 -10.83
N LEU A 387 -2.20 -6.85 -10.63
CA LEU A 387 -3.35 -6.71 -11.51
C LEU A 387 -2.95 -6.31 -12.94
N ILE A 388 -2.00 -5.41 -13.09
CA ILE A 388 -1.47 -5.04 -14.43
C ILE A 388 -0.75 -6.22 -15.08
N GLY A 389 0.06 -6.95 -14.31
CA GLY A 389 0.72 -8.16 -14.77
C GLY A 389 -0.27 -9.20 -15.29
N GLU A 390 -1.41 -9.37 -14.60
CA GLU A 390 -2.50 -10.26 -15.00
C GLU A 390 -3.10 -9.91 -16.37
N VAL A 391 -3.26 -8.63 -16.67
CA VAL A 391 -3.77 -8.20 -17.98
C VAL A 391 -2.80 -8.61 -19.09
N TYR A 392 -1.51 -8.39 -18.90
CA TYR A 392 -0.51 -8.82 -19.87
C TYR A 392 -0.45 -10.34 -20.01
N PHE A 393 -0.45 -11.06 -18.89
CA PHE A 393 -0.35 -12.52 -18.89
C PHE A 393 -1.54 -13.19 -19.57
N LYS A 394 -2.77 -12.75 -19.28
CA LYS A 394 -4.00 -13.26 -19.92
C LYS A 394 -4.05 -13.00 -21.43
N ASN A 395 -3.43 -11.92 -21.88
CA ASN A 395 -3.29 -11.61 -23.31
C ASN A 395 -2.06 -12.28 -23.94
N LEU A 396 -1.46 -13.26 -23.30
CA LEU A 396 -0.27 -14.00 -23.75
C LEU A 396 0.98 -13.12 -23.96
N ALA A 397 0.96 -11.89 -23.49
CA ALA A 397 2.08 -10.95 -23.53
C ALA A 397 3.01 -11.16 -22.31
N TYR A 398 3.54 -12.37 -22.17
CA TYR A 398 4.29 -12.80 -20.99
C TYR A 398 5.48 -11.90 -20.64
N LEU A 399 6.20 -11.39 -21.65
CA LEU A 399 7.32 -10.47 -21.42
C LEU A 399 6.87 -9.12 -20.88
N GLY A 400 5.69 -8.66 -21.28
CA GLY A 400 5.08 -7.43 -20.76
C GLY A 400 4.67 -7.53 -19.30
N SER A 401 4.33 -8.74 -18.82
CA SER A 401 3.96 -8.97 -17.42
C SER A 401 5.15 -9.01 -16.47
N LEU A 402 6.38 -9.22 -16.95
CA LEU A 402 7.56 -9.40 -16.11
C LEU A 402 7.84 -8.21 -15.20
N GLY A 403 7.85 -6.98 -15.73
CA GLY A 403 8.09 -5.76 -14.96
C GLY A 403 7.06 -5.55 -13.84
N PRO A 404 5.76 -5.53 -14.16
CA PRO A 404 4.71 -5.46 -13.17
C PRO A 404 4.78 -6.57 -12.12
N TYR A 405 4.98 -7.82 -12.50
CA TYR A 405 5.08 -8.93 -11.55
C TYR A 405 6.32 -8.84 -10.65
N ALA A 406 7.46 -8.37 -11.17
CA ALA A 406 8.65 -8.15 -10.35
C ALA A 406 8.40 -7.07 -9.29
N LYS A 407 7.75 -5.95 -9.65
CA LYS A 407 7.34 -4.90 -8.70
C LYS A 407 6.33 -5.43 -7.68
N ALA A 408 5.34 -6.22 -8.12
CA ALA A 408 4.38 -6.85 -7.24
C ALA A 408 5.04 -7.73 -6.17
N LEU A 409 6.03 -8.53 -6.57
CA LEU A 409 6.77 -9.38 -5.65
C LEU A 409 7.65 -8.57 -4.69
N LEU A 410 8.31 -7.53 -5.19
CA LEU A 410 9.20 -6.66 -4.41
C LEU A 410 8.41 -5.85 -3.36
N PHE A 411 7.29 -5.25 -3.75
CA PHE A 411 6.48 -4.41 -2.88
C PHE A 411 5.58 -5.23 -1.94
N GLY A 412 5.38 -6.50 -2.25
CA GLY A 412 4.61 -7.43 -1.45
C GLY A 412 3.15 -7.52 -1.87
N VAL A 413 2.65 -8.75 -1.88
CA VAL A 413 1.26 -9.11 -2.18
C VAL A 413 0.76 -10.09 -1.12
N ASN A 414 -0.55 -10.32 -1.09
CA ASN A 414 -1.14 -11.33 -0.22
C ASN A 414 -0.63 -12.75 -0.56
N LYS A 415 -0.88 -13.72 0.32
CA LYS A 415 -0.38 -15.10 0.19
C LYS A 415 -0.80 -15.75 -1.13
N ASP A 416 -2.05 -15.58 -1.54
CA ASP A 416 -2.60 -16.21 -2.75
C ASP A 416 -1.99 -15.61 -4.02
N ASN A 417 -1.88 -14.30 -4.09
CA ASN A 417 -1.23 -13.61 -5.20
C ASN A 417 0.26 -13.91 -5.25
N LYS A 418 0.93 -14.09 -4.10
CA LYS A 418 2.35 -14.49 -4.05
C LYS A 418 2.57 -15.88 -4.63
N ARG A 419 1.70 -16.85 -4.32
CA ARG A 419 1.73 -18.18 -4.89
C ARG A 419 1.59 -18.13 -6.41
N ASP A 420 0.60 -17.41 -6.90
CA ASP A 420 0.33 -17.25 -8.32
C ASP A 420 1.47 -16.52 -9.06
N LEU A 421 2.03 -15.46 -8.44
CA LEU A 421 3.21 -14.76 -8.94
C LEU A 421 4.42 -15.67 -9.12
N LEU A 422 4.74 -16.48 -8.10
CA LEU A 422 5.87 -17.41 -8.17
C LEU A 422 5.70 -18.39 -9.32
N LEU A 423 4.49 -18.90 -9.53
CA LEU A 423 4.19 -19.79 -10.64
C LEU A 423 4.37 -19.10 -12.00
N LYS A 424 3.79 -17.93 -12.19
CA LYS A 424 3.83 -17.19 -13.45
C LYS A 424 5.23 -16.67 -13.77
N LEU A 425 5.95 -16.19 -12.75
CA LEU A 425 7.35 -15.79 -12.93
C LEU A 425 8.24 -16.99 -13.26
N SER A 426 8.01 -18.16 -12.64
CA SER A 426 8.70 -19.41 -13.01
C SER A 426 8.45 -19.76 -14.47
N PHE A 427 7.18 -19.66 -14.93
CA PHE A 427 6.82 -19.91 -16.31
C PHE A 427 7.51 -18.92 -17.27
N ILE A 428 7.53 -17.64 -16.96
CA ILE A 428 8.20 -16.62 -17.79
C ILE A 428 9.71 -16.84 -17.84
N ALA A 429 10.35 -17.17 -16.72
CA ALA A 429 11.77 -17.48 -16.63
C ALA A 429 12.11 -18.71 -17.49
N PHE A 430 11.26 -19.75 -17.43
CA PHE A 430 11.39 -20.93 -18.25
C PHE A 430 11.28 -20.61 -19.75
N GLN A 431 10.27 -19.85 -20.18
CA GLN A 431 10.08 -19.44 -21.57
C GLN A 431 11.24 -18.59 -22.12
N LYS A 432 11.91 -17.84 -21.25
CA LYS A 432 13.10 -17.06 -21.59
C LYS A 432 14.40 -17.89 -21.65
N GLY A 433 14.37 -19.12 -21.17
CA GLY A 433 15.56 -19.95 -21.04
C GLY A 433 16.48 -19.57 -19.87
N GLU A 434 16.00 -18.79 -18.90
CA GLU A 434 16.71 -18.34 -17.69
C GLU A 434 16.72 -19.46 -16.66
N LYS A 435 17.55 -20.47 -16.88
CA LYS A 435 17.56 -21.73 -16.10
C LYS A 435 17.75 -21.52 -14.60
N SER A 436 18.66 -20.67 -14.19
CA SER A 436 18.95 -20.44 -12.74
C SER A 436 17.77 -19.79 -12.05
N LEU A 437 17.19 -18.74 -12.66
CA LEU A 437 16.02 -18.04 -12.14
C LEU A 437 14.79 -18.96 -12.08
N PHE A 438 14.58 -19.76 -13.13
CA PHE A 438 13.53 -20.76 -13.14
C PHE A 438 13.68 -21.75 -11.97
N GLN A 439 14.87 -22.32 -11.78
CA GLN A 439 15.12 -23.27 -10.71
C GLN A 439 14.88 -22.67 -9.33
N GLU A 440 15.31 -21.43 -9.10
CA GLU A 440 15.11 -20.74 -7.83
C GLU A 440 13.63 -20.51 -7.53
N LEU A 441 12.91 -19.87 -8.46
CA LEU A 441 11.49 -19.54 -8.31
C LEU A 441 10.63 -20.80 -8.20
N PHE A 442 10.89 -21.80 -9.05
CA PHE A 442 10.13 -23.05 -9.05
C PHE A 442 10.39 -23.89 -7.80
N SER A 443 11.63 -23.93 -7.31
CA SER A 443 11.97 -24.57 -6.04
C SER A 443 11.30 -23.89 -4.86
N GLN A 444 11.23 -22.56 -4.85
CA GLN A 444 10.52 -21.80 -3.83
C GLN A 444 9.01 -22.10 -3.87
N LEU A 445 8.43 -22.15 -5.07
CA LEU A 445 7.03 -22.53 -5.27
C LEU A 445 6.74 -23.94 -4.73
N GLU A 446 7.58 -24.92 -5.08
CA GLU A 446 7.41 -26.31 -4.62
C GLU A 446 7.58 -26.47 -3.11
N ARG A 447 8.53 -25.75 -2.48
CA ARG A 447 8.71 -25.80 -1.02
C ARG A 447 7.51 -25.22 -0.26
N SER A 448 6.93 -24.14 -0.77
CA SER A 448 5.93 -23.36 -0.02
C SER A 448 4.48 -23.68 -0.39
N TYR A 449 4.23 -24.12 -1.64
CA TYR A 449 2.88 -24.16 -2.20
C TYR A 449 2.59 -25.41 -3.06
N LYS A 450 3.40 -26.47 -3.00
CA LYS A 450 3.28 -27.67 -3.85
C LYS A 450 1.85 -28.24 -3.93
N HIS A 451 1.21 -28.40 -2.77
CA HIS A 451 -0.14 -28.97 -2.71
C HIS A 451 -1.20 -28.04 -3.30
N GLU A 452 -1.00 -26.73 -3.17
CA GLU A 452 -1.96 -25.71 -3.64
C GLU A 452 -1.90 -25.51 -5.15
N VAL A 453 -0.78 -25.86 -5.80
CA VAL A 453 -0.57 -25.68 -7.26
C VAL A 453 -0.58 -26.99 -8.05
N SER A 454 -0.74 -28.13 -7.39
CA SER A 454 -0.62 -29.47 -7.99
C SER A 454 -1.50 -29.69 -9.22
N ASP A 455 -2.65 -29.06 -9.31
CA ASP A 455 -3.60 -29.18 -10.40
C ASP A 455 -3.58 -27.98 -11.36
N ASN A 456 -2.66 -27.02 -11.13
CA ASN A 456 -2.55 -25.85 -12.00
C ASN A 456 -1.90 -26.22 -13.36
N PRO A 457 -2.50 -25.85 -14.50
CA PRO A 457 -1.99 -26.23 -15.84
C PRO A 457 -0.56 -25.78 -16.10
N TYR A 458 -0.18 -24.59 -15.67
CA TYR A 458 1.19 -24.07 -15.84
C TYR A 458 2.19 -24.79 -14.95
N TYR A 459 1.79 -25.16 -13.72
CA TYR A 459 2.64 -25.96 -12.84
C TYR A 459 2.89 -27.35 -13.45
N LEU A 460 1.82 -28.04 -13.89
CA LEU A 460 1.92 -29.36 -14.50
C LEU A 460 2.79 -29.33 -15.76
N TYR A 461 2.65 -28.29 -16.59
CA TYR A 461 3.48 -28.06 -17.76
C TYR A 461 4.98 -27.94 -17.40
N LEU A 462 5.32 -27.08 -16.43
CA LEU A 462 6.70 -26.89 -15.98
C LEU A 462 7.26 -28.15 -15.33
N LYS A 463 6.46 -28.85 -14.52
CA LYS A 463 6.85 -30.09 -13.85
C LYS A 463 7.13 -31.19 -14.85
N ALA A 464 6.29 -31.35 -15.87
CA ALA A 464 6.50 -32.32 -16.93
C ALA A 464 7.81 -32.06 -17.69
N TYR A 465 8.13 -30.82 -18.00
CA TYR A 465 9.42 -30.44 -18.57
C TYR A 465 10.59 -30.81 -17.67
N GLN A 466 10.49 -30.48 -16.36
CA GLN A 466 11.55 -30.74 -15.39
C GLN A 466 11.88 -32.23 -15.29
N ILE A 467 10.85 -33.07 -15.16
CA ILE A 467 11.03 -34.52 -14.95
C ILE A 467 11.30 -35.27 -16.24
N SER A 468 11.00 -34.70 -17.41
CA SER A 468 11.21 -35.37 -18.72
C SER A 468 12.66 -35.80 -18.93
N ALA A 469 13.60 -35.12 -18.26
CA ALA A 469 15.01 -35.48 -18.29
C ALA A 469 15.36 -36.76 -17.50
N SER A 470 14.54 -37.21 -16.54
CA SER A 470 14.77 -38.38 -15.71
C SER A 470 13.67 -39.43 -15.85
N ASP A 471 12.41 -39.01 -15.90
CA ASP A 471 11.22 -39.87 -15.93
C ASP A 471 10.29 -39.47 -17.10
N LEU A 472 10.47 -40.14 -18.24
CA LEU A 472 9.65 -39.90 -19.44
C LEU A 472 8.19 -40.39 -19.25
N LYS A 473 7.97 -41.47 -18.51
CA LYS A 473 6.61 -41.98 -18.29
C LYS A 473 5.83 -41.05 -17.38
N GLY A 474 6.47 -40.58 -16.31
CA GLY A 474 5.90 -39.57 -15.44
C GLY A 474 5.58 -38.27 -16.18
N ALA A 475 6.48 -37.80 -17.07
CA ALA A 475 6.23 -36.63 -17.88
C ALA A 475 5.03 -36.78 -18.82
N LEU A 476 4.89 -37.94 -19.46
CA LEU A 476 3.74 -38.28 -20.31
C LEU A 476 2.44 -38.31 -19.52
N SER A 477 2.46 -38.91 -18.31
CA SER A 477 1.30 -38.93 -17.42
C SER A 477 0.85 -37.51 -17.01
N LEU A 478 1.79 -36.60 -16.79
CA LEU A 478 1.46 -35.19 -16.53
C LEU A 478 0.91 -34.50 -17.79
N PHE A 479 1.43 -34.81 -18.99
CA PHE A 479 0.88 -34.30 -20.25
C PHE A 479 -0.58 -34.73 -20.44
N GLU A 480 -0.93 -35.98 -20.15
CA GLU A 480 -2.31 -36.46 -20.25
C GLU A 480 -3.27 -35.63 -19.38
N LYS A 481 -2.83 -35.22 -18.17
CA LYS A 481 -3.61 -34.28 -17.33
C LYS A 481 -3.71 -32.90 -17.96
N VAL A 482 -2.57 -32.34 -18.42
CA VAL A 482 -2.50 -30.99 -19.02
C VAL A 482 -3.35 -30.89 -20.28
N ARG A 483 -3.48 -31.98 -21.05
CA ARG A 483 -4.22 -32.02 -22.31
C ARG A 483 -5.65 -31.51 -22.18
N PHE A 484 -6.33 -31.80 -21.06
CA PHE A 484 -7.72 -31.43 -20.81
C PHE A 484 -7.89 -30.12 -20.06
N LEU A 485 -6.81 -29.50 -19.56
CA LEU A 485 -6.85 -28.28 -18.78
C LEU A 485 -6.77 -27.04 -19.67
N ALA A 486 -7.13 -25.89 -19.10
CA ALA A 486 -7.11 -24.58 -19.78
C ALA A 486 -5.66 -24.05 -19.92
N LEU A 487 -4.90 -24.63 -20.83
CA LEU A 487 -3.56 -24.17 -21.22
C LEU A 487 -3.57 -23.81 -22.72
N PRO A 488 -2.85 -22.77 -23.18
CA PRO A 488 -2.73 -22.46 -24.60
C PRO A 488 -2.30 -23.65 -25.44
N SER A 489 -2.95 -23.86 -26.59
CA SER A 489 -2.73 -25.06 -27.43
C SER A 489 -1.28 -25.22 -27.90
N TYR A 490 -0.60 -24.11 -28.18
CA TYR A 490 0.81 -24.14 -28.58
C TYR A 490 1.73 -24.68 -27.49
N LEU A 491 1.44 -24.43 -26.19
CA LEU A 491 2.20 -24.97 -25.07
C LEU A 491 1.99 -26.49 -24.92
N LYS A 492 0.77 -26.97 -25.18
CA LYS A 492 0.48 -28.41 -25.18
C LYS A 492 1.27 -29.12 -26.26
N VAL A 493 1.29 -28.54 -27.47
CA VAL A 493 2.06 -29.07 -28.60
C VAL A 493 3.57 -29.03 -28.33
N ASP A 494 4.06 -27.93 -27.76
CA ASP A 494 5.46 -27.81 -27.39
C ASP A 494 5.89 -28.86 -26.35
N LEU A 495 5.10 -29.07 -25.29
CA LEU A 495 5.39 -30.06 -24.27
C LEU A 495 5.47 -31.49 -24.82
N ILE A 496 4.48 -31.90 -25.63
CA ILE A 496 4.48 -33.27 -26.16
C ILE A 496 5.61 -33.49 -27.19
N ASN A 497 5.93 -32.46 -28.00
CA ASN A 497 7.09 -32.49 -28.87
C ASN A 497 8.41 -32.59 -28.09
N HIS A 498 8.50 -31.91 -26.97
CA HIS A 498 9.67 -32.01 -26.11
C HIS A 498 9.82 -33.44 -25.55
N ILE A 499 8.75 -34.03 -24.99
CA ILE A 499 8.75 -35.41 -24.45
C ILE A 499 9.12 -36.40 -25.57
N TYR A 500 8.57 -36.23 -26.78
CA TYR A 500 8.91 -37.03 -27.94
C TYR A 500 10.41 -36.99 -28.29
N ARG A 501 10.98 -35.78 -28.39
CA ARG A 501 12.41 -35.62 -28.64
C ARG A 501 13.29 -36.24 -27.54
N GLN A 502 12.89 -36.16 -26.30
CA GLN A 502 13.59 -36.80 -25.18
C GLN A 502 13.50 -38.36 -25.28
N ALA A 503 12.36 -38.90 -25.72
CA ALA A 503 12.19 -40.31 -25.93
C ALA A 503 13.13 -40.81 -27.06
N ILE A 504 13.19 -40.10 -28.17
CA ILE A 504 14.12 -40.39 -29.27
C ILE A 504 15.58 -40.32 -28.80
N ALA A 505 15.96 -39.23 -28.13
CA ALA A 505 17.35 -39.01 -27.67
C ALA A 505 17.85 -40.11 -26.73
N ARG A 506 16.95 -40.77 -25.99
CA ARG A 506 17.26 -41.90 -25.06
C ARG A 506 17.10 -43.28 -25.70
N GLY A 507 16.74 -43.32 -26.98
CA GLY A 507 16.52 -44.60 -27.68
C GLY A 507 15.27 -45.37 -27.23
N ASN A 508 14.34 -44.71 -26.50
CA ASN A 508 13.06 -45.29 -26.13
C ASN A 508 12.06 -45.17 -27.28
N LEU A 509 12.31 -45.91 -28.33
CA LEU A 509 11.58 -45.82 -29.60
C LEU A 509 10.12 -46.26 -29.48
N GLY A 510 9.81 -47.24 -28.58
CA GLY A 510 8.44 -47.66 -28.29
C GLY A 510 7.59 -46.54 -27.73
N LEU A 511 8.09 -45.79 -26.71
CA LEU A 511 7.43 -44.63 -26.15
C LEU A 511 7.28 -43.50 -27.19
N ALA A 512 8.31 -43.28 -28.00
CA ALA A 512 8.23 -42.29 -29.07
C ALA A 512 7.10 -42.62 -30.08
N TYR A 513 6.90 -43.90 -30.39
CA TYR A 513 5.80 -44.31 -31.24
C TYR A 513 4.42 -44.14 -30.58
N ASP A 514 4.29 -44.47 -29.32
CA ASP A 514 3.05 -44.23 -28.56
C ASP A 514 2.69 -42.72 -28.55
N ILE A 515 3.67 -41.85 -28.37
CA ILE A 515 3.49 -40.39 -28.43
C ILE A 515 3.06 -39.98 -29.86
N LEU A 516 3.65 -40.55 -30.90
CA LEU A 516 3.23 -40.27 -32.30
C LEU A 516 1.76 -40.61 -32.55
N LYS A 517 1.24 -41.69 -31.96
CA LYS A 517 -0.18 -42.01 -32.02
C LYS A 517 -1.06 -40.99 -31.34
N HIS A 518 -0.67 -40.50 -30.19
CA HIS A 518 -1.39 -39.44 -29.50
C HIS A 518 -1.31 -38.08 -30.22
N LEU A 519 -0.22 -37.84 -30.97
CA LEU A 519 0.01 -36.65 -31.80
C LEU A 519 -0.49 -36.84 -33.25
N ALA A 520 -1.30 -37.84 -33.52
CA ALA A 520 -1.70 -38.20 -34.88
C ALA A 520 -2.18 -37.04 -35.75
N PHE A 521 -2.72 -35.99 -35.16
CA PHE A 521 -3.13 -34.77 -35.88
C PHE A 521 -2.00 -33.77 -36.17
N ASN A 522 -0.83 -33.86 -35.48
CA ASN A 522 0.32 -32.96 -35.62
C ASN A 522 1.61 -33.69 -36.04
N ALA A 523 1.59 -35.02 -36.13
CA ALA A 523 2.74 -35.79 -36.52
C ALA A 523 3.11 -35.47 -38.00
N LYS A 524 4.35 -35.05 -38.20
CA LYS A 524 4.88 -34.72 -39.54
C LYS A 524 5.46 -35.96 -40.18
N GLU A 525 5.53 -35.95 -41.50
CA GLU A 525 6.23 -36.96 -42.29
C GLU A 525 7.65 -37.24 -41.76
N SER A 526 8.39 -36.18 -41.42
CA SER A 526 9.75 -36.28 -40.86
C SER A 526 9.85 -37.07 -39.56
N ASP A 527 8.79 -37.07 -38.73
CA ASP A 527 8.78 -37.80 -37.46
C ASP A 527 8.68 -39.31 -37.69
N TYR A 528 7.85 -39.73 -38.69
CA TYR A 528 7.77 -41.12 -39.12
C TYR A 528 9.08 -41.59 -39.78
N VAL A 529 9.67 -40.79 -40.68
CA VAL A 529 10.97 -41.10 -41.31
C VAL A 529 12.07 -41.27 -40.27
N LEU A 530 12.14 -40.40 -39.28
CA LEU A 530 13.12 -40.46 -38.20
C LEU A 530 12.95 -41.78 -37.39
N LEU A 531 11.72 -42.06 -36.93
CA LEU A 531 11.45 -43.22 -36.12
C LEU A 531 11.69 -44.53 -36.86
N LEU A 532 11.30 -44.60 -38.14
CA LEU A 532 11.58 -45.72 -39.02
C LEU A 532 13.09 -45.91 -39.22
N SER A 533 13.84 -44.84 -39.49
CA SER A 533 15.29 -44.92 -39.65
C SER A 533 15.99 -45.43 -38.40
N LEU A 534 15.56 -45.02 -37.22
CA LEU A 534 16.14 -45.46 -35.93
C LEU A 534 15.76 -46.89 -35.57
N SER A 535 14.54 -47.37 -35.90
CA SER A 535 14.04 -48.72 -35.57
C SER A 535 14.42 -49.77 -36.60
N PHE A 536 14.81 -49.40 -37.82
CA PHE A 536 15.03 -50.30 -38.97
C PHE A 536 15.87 -51.57 -38.68
N ASN A 537 16.97 -51.39 -37.92
CA ASN A 537 17.85 -52.51 -37.51
C ASN A 537 17.81 -52.84 -36.02
N ARG A 538 17.12 -52.03 -35.21
CA ARG A 538 17.15 -52.17 -33.74
C ARG A 538 15.93 -52.88 -33.17
N ASP A 539 14.75 -52.63 -33.75
CA ASP A 539 13.49 -53.20 -33.28
C ASP A 539 12.57 -53.51 -34.48
N PRO A 540 12.66 -54.76 -35.03
CA PRO A 540 11.87 -55.15 -36.19
C PRO A 540 10.35 -55.08 -35.96
N LYS A 541 9.87 -55.40 -34.76
CA LYS A 541 8.44 -55.37 -34.46
C LYS A 541 7.91 -53.92 -34.42
N LEU A 542 8.64 -53.04 -33.77
CA LEU A 542 8.30 -51.65 -33.73
C LEU A 542 8.37 -51.04 -35.14
N PHE A 543 9.42 -51.38 -35.90
CA PHE A 543 9.56 -50.88 -37.28
C PHE A 543 8.33 -51.27 -38.11
N GLU A 544 7.89 -52.53 -38.09
CA GLU A 544 6.73 -52.97 -38.88
C GLU A 544 5.44 -52.24 -38.49
N ALA A 545 5.23 -51.98 -37.18
CA ALA A 545 4.08 -51.23 -36.71
C ALA A 545 4.10 -49.77 -37.17
N VAL A 546 5.24 -49.07 -37.03
CA VAL A 546 5.43 -47.71 -37.49
C VAL A 546 5.31 -47.61 -39.01
N PHE A 547 5.87 -48.59 -39.72
CA PHE A 547 5.91 -48.63 -41.17
C PHE A 547 4.51 -48.76 -41.79
N ALA A 548 3.69 -49.64 -41.24
CA ALA A 548 2.30 -49.80 -41.67
C ALA A 548 1.49 -48.48 -41.52
N GLU A 549 1.69 -47.79 -40.41
CA GLU A 549 1.00 -46.50 -40.14
C GLU A 549 1.55 -45.39 -41.02
N ALA A 550 2.87 -45.29 -41.21
CA ALA A 550 3.53 -44.30 -42.04
C ALA A 550 3.09 -44.42 -43.51
N LEU A 551 3.05 -45.62 -44.05
CA LEU A 551 2.55 -45.87 -45.42
C LEU A 551 1.08 -45.46 -45.59
N LYS A 552 0.27 -45.66 -44.57
CA LYS A 552 -1.15 -45.28 -44.63
C LYS A 552 -1.33 -43.76 -44.60
N LYS A 553 -0.53 -43.06 -43.81
CA LYS A 553 -0.68 -41.61 -43.64
C LYS A 553 0.06 -40.78 -44.69
N HIS A 554 1.22 -41.26 -45.13
CA HIS A 554 2.11 -40.55 -46.04
C HIS A 554 2.62 -41.45 -47.16
N PRO A 555 1.73 -42.00 -48.00
CA PRO A 555 2.07 -43.02 -48.98
C PRO A 555 3.05 -42.55 -50.06
N ASP A 556 3.10 -41.25 -50.31
CA ASP A 556 3.93 -40.63 -51.34
C ASP A 556 5.12 -39.86 -50.79
N SER A 557 5.42 -40.00 -49.51
CA SER A 557 6.58 -39.39 -48.86
C SER A 557 7.88 -39.95 -49.43
N PRO A 558 8.78 -39.10 -49.96
CA PRO A 558 10.06 -39.55 -50.48
C PRO A 558 10.90 -40.32 -49.49
N GLY A 559 10.92 -39.87 -48.21
CA GLY A 559 11.65 -40.55 -47.14
C GLY A 559 11.07 -41.91 -46.78
N ILE A 560 9.74 -42.03 -46.75
CA ILE A 560 9.06 -43.31 -46.48
C ILE A 560 9.22 -44.25 -47.66
N LEU A 561 9.13 -43.78 -48.91
CA LEU A 561 9.37 -44.58 -50.12
C LEU A 561 10.79 -45.12 -50.17
N LEU A 562 11.80 -44.34 -49.80
CA LEU A 562 13.19 -44.81 -49.69
C LEU A 562 13.32 -45.93 -48.66
N ILE A 563 12.78 -45.73 -47.47
CA ILE A 563 12.82 -46.76 -46.39
C ILE A 563 12.04 -48.00 -46.82
N SER A 564 10.91 -47.83 -47.53
CA SER A 564 10.12 -48.95 -48.09
C SER A 564 10.94 -49.80 -49.04
N ALA A 565 11.62 -49.16 -49.99
CA ALA A 565 12.45 -49.81 -50.96
C ALA A 565 13.54 -50.65 -50.27
N LEU A 566 14.29 -50.06 -49.33
CA LEU A 566 15.35 -50.75 -48.59
C LEU A 566 14.81 -51.85 -47.68
N TYR A 567 13.63 -51.68 -47.07
CA TYR A 567 12.99 -52.71 -46.25
C TYR A 567 12.56 -53.93 -47.07
N TYR A 568 11.91 -53.74 -48.21
CA TYR A 568 11.48 -54.80 -49.10
C TYR A 568 12.68 -55.52 -49.73
N GLU A 569 13.77 -54.84 -50.05
CA GLU A 569 15.04 -55.48 -50.43
C GLU A 569 15.57 -56.39 -49.35
N LYS A 570 15.67 -55.92 -48.11
CA LYS A 570 16.12 -56.69 -46.97
C LYS A 570 15.26 -57.96 -46.72
N LYS A 571 13.96 -57.84 -46.98
CA LYS A 571 13.01 -58.99 -46.89
C LYS A 571 13.03 -59.92 -48.12
N GLY A 572 13.81 -59.62 -49.13
CA GLY A 572 13.86 -60.38 -50.43
C GLY A 572 12.63 -60.17 -51.28
N ASN A 573 11.77 -59.21 -51.01
CA ASN A 573 10.60 -58.88 -51.82
C ASN A 573 10.96 -57.82 -52.85
N LEU A 574 11.69 -58.30 -53.89
CA LEU A 574 12.22 -57.43 -54.98
C LEU A 574 11.11 -56.71 -55.76
N LYS A 575 9.92 -57.31 -55.89
CA LYS A 575 8.79 -56.72 -56.58
C LYS A 575 8.25 -55.47 -55.90
N GLU A 576 8.04 -55.50 -54.62
CA GLU A 576 7.57 -54.34 -53.85
C GLU A 576 8.69 -53.30 -53.70
N SER A 577 9.94 -53.72 -53.56
CA SER A 577 11.09 -52.81 -53.58
C SER A 577 11.17 -52.01 -54.87
N ALA A 578 11.09 -52.69 -56.06
CA ALA A 578 11.10 -52.03 -57.39
C ALA A 578 9.96 -51.02 -57.54
N LYS A 579 8.76 -51.33 -57.04
CA LYS A 579 7.64 -50.38 -57.04
C LYS A 579 7.94 -49.15 -56.16
N ALA A 580 8.53 -49.34 -55.03
CA ALA A 580 8.88 -48.20 -54.12
C ALA A 580 9.97 -47.32 -54.77
N TRP A 581 11.01 -47.92 -55.39
CA TRP A 581 12.03 -47.19 -56.13
C TRP A 581 11.44 -46.40 -57.35
N GLN A 582 10.51 -47.01 -58.05
CA GLN A 582 9.83 -46.36 -59.16
C GLN A 582 9.00 -45.16 -58.69
N ARG A 583 8.21 -45.30 -57.62
CA ARG A 583 7.44 -44.18 -57.06
C ARG A 583 8.36 -43.08 -56.55
N LEU A 584 9.49 -43.43 -55.92
CA LEU A 584 10.47 -42.44 -55.44
C LEU A 584 11.06 -41.62 -56.57
N SER A 585 11.39 -42.31 -57.74
CA SER A 585 11.96 -41.62 -58.90
C SER A 585 11.03 -40.59 -59.56
N GLN A 586 9.72 -40.70 -59.31
CA GLN A 586 8.68 -39.78 -59.81
C GLN A 586 8.42 -38.59 -58.91
N GLN A 587 8.99 -38.57 -57.64
CA GLN A 587 8.78 -37.50 -56.69
C GLN A 587 9.62 -36.26 -57.06
N LYS A 588 9.11 -35.05 -56.64
CA LYS A 588 9.86 -33.79 -56.76
C LYS A 588 10.70 -33.57 -55.49
N SER A 589 11.77 -34.36 -55.34
CA SER A 589 12.66 -34.26 -54.16
C SER A 589 14.10 -34.62 -54.54
N GLU A 590 15.05 -34.21 -53.73
CA GLU A 590 16.46 -34.63 -53.91
C GLU A 590 16.63 -36.15 -53.83
N LEU A 591 15.81 -36.83 -53.04
CA LEU A 591 15.84 -38.29 -52.93
C LEU A 591 15.38 -39.00 -54.22
N ALA A 592 14.64 -38.35 -55.11
CA ALA A 592 14.21 -38.90 -56.37
C ALA A 592 15.40 -39.30 -57.27
N SER A 593 16.52 -38.57 -57.17
CA SER A 593 17.75 -38.91 -57.90
C SER A 593 18.30 -40.29 -57.57
N LEU A 594 18.09 -40.77 -56.30
CA LEU A 594 18.45 -42.12 -55.87
C LEU A 594 17.59 -43.17 -56.59
N GLY A 595 16.28 -42.92 -56.69
CA GLY A 595 15.36 -43.78 -57.44
C GLY A 595 15.71 -43.87 -58.95
N GLN A 596 16.08 -42.73 -59.52
CA GLN A 596 16.50 -42.70 -60.93
C GLN A 596 17.81 -43.48 -61.15
N ARG A 597 18.77 -43.35 -60.19
CA ARG A 597 20.02 -44.13 -60.29
C ARG A 597 19.77 -45.63 -60.12
N GLN A 598 18.91 -46.01 -59.19
CA GLN A 598 18.55 -47.43 -59.00
C GLN A 598 17.88 -48.02 -60.26
N LYS A 599 16.92 -47.31 -60.83
CA LYS A 599 16.28 -47.72 -62.07
C LYS A 599 17.31 -47.92 -63.17
N ARG A 600 18.27 -47.03 -63.32
CA ARG A 600 19.34 -47.16 -64.30
C ARG A 600 20.24 -48.36 -64.05
N ILE A 601 20.53 -48.65 -62.80
CA ILE A 601 21.29 -49.86 -62.37
C ILE A 601 20.52 -51.13 -62.76
N GLU A 602 19.23 -51.21 -62.52
CA GLU A 602 18.38 -52.31 -62.88
C GLU A 602 18.35 -52.50 -64.39
N GLU A 603 18.19 -51.45 -65.18
CA GLU A 603 18.26 -51.46 -66.66
C GLU A 603 19.63 -51.99 -67.14
N LEU A 604 20.72 -51.63 -66.43
CA LEU A 604 22.05 -52.15 -66.77
C LEU A 604 22.21 -53.62 -66.47
N PHE A 605 21.67 -54.12 -65.35
CA PHE A 605 21.65 -55.51 -65.00
C PHE A 605 20.81 -56.34 -65.95
N ASP A 606 19.65 -55.85 -66.35
CA ASP A 606 18.81 -56.53 -67.35
C ASP A 606 19.49 -56.62 -68.76
N LYS A 607 20.17 -55.54 -69.11
CA LYS A 607 21.01 -55.58 -70.33
C LYS A 607 22.15 -56.57 -70.25
N ALA A 608 22.83 -56.62 -69.09
CA ALA A 608 23.89 -57.57 -68.83
C ALA A 608 23.39 -59.02 -68.89
N ARG A 609 22.22 -59.31 -68.33
CA ARG A 609 21.56 -60.62 -68.38
C ARG A 609 21.16 -60.98 -69.80
N GLY A 610 20.69 -60.03 -70.59
CA GLY A 610 20.35 -60.22 -71.99
C GLY A 610 21.55 -60.45 -72.94
N LEU A 611 22.78 -60.10 -72.41
CA LEU A 611 24.01 -60.37 -73.15
C LEU A 611 24.62 -61.74 -72.89
N VAL A 612 24.10 -62.46 -71.85
CA VAL A 612 24.56 -63.80 -71.41
C VAL A 612 23.74 -64.89 -72.04
N TYR A 613 22.66 -64.53 -72.73
CA TYR A 613 21.85 -65.46 -73.53
C TYR A 613 21.90 -64.97 -75.02
#